data_f7900a759dd95f3085c93d4894e6578e
#
_entry.id   f7900a759dd95f3085c93d4894e6578e
#
_cell.length_a   1.000
_cell.length_b   1.000
_cell.length_c   1.000
_cell.angle_alpha   90.00
_cell.angle_beta   90.00
_cell.angle_gamma   90.00
#
_symmetry.space_group_name_H-M   'P 1'
#
loop_
_entity.id
_entity.type
_entity.pdbx_description
1 polymer ?
#
loop_
_entity_poly.entity_id
_entity_poly.type
_entity_poly.pdbx_seq_one_letter_code
_entity_poly.pdbx_strand_id
1 'polypeptide(L)'
;MGKALIIAEKPSVASDIAKALGGFVKKDDFFESPQYVLSSAVGHLLELCLPEGVEVKRGKWTFAHLPVIPPHFDLQPIEKNAARLNVLLRAIKRKDVDRLINACDAGREGELIFRYIVQHAKAKQPIQRLWLQSMTPTAIQIGRAHV
;
A
#
# COMPACT_ATOMS: atom_id res chain seq x y z
N MET A 1 -13.16 15.16 13.36
CA MET A 1 -12.15 14.10 13.26
C MET A 1 -12.07 13.62 11.83
N GLY A 2 -10.86 13.49 11.30
CA GLY A 2 -10.66 12.93 9.97
C GLY A 2 -10.82 11.41 9.97
N LYS A 3 -10.84 10.84 8.77
CA LYS A 3 -10.90 9.38 8.56
C LYS A 3 -9.49 8.79 8.53
N ALA A 4 -9.36 7.53 8.93
CA ALA A 4 -8.15 6.76 8.68
C ALA A 4 -8.27 6.00 7.35
N LEU A 5 -7.22 6.06 6.53
CA LEU A 5 -7.12 5.23 5.33
C LEU A 5 -6.39 3.94 5.65
N ILE A 6 -7.11 2.82 5.54
CA ILE A 6 -6.54 1.48 5.69
C ILE A 6 -6.13 0.98 4.30
N ILE A 7 -4.89 0.56 4.17
CA ILE A 7 -4.34 0.01 2.92
C ILE A 7 -3.97 -1.46 3.15
N ALA A 8 -4.72 -2.36 2.53
CA ALA A 8 -4.44 -3.79 2.52
C ALA A 8 -3.57 -4.18 1.31
N GLU A 9 -2.93 -5.34 1.37
CA GLU A 9 -2.09 -5.83 0.27
C GLU A 9 -2.90 -6.29 -0.94
N LYS A 10 -4.07 -6.93 -0.68
CA LYS A 10 -4.92 -7.55 -1.70
C LYS A 10 -6.38 -7.17 -1.52
N PRO A 11 -7.19 -7.15 -2.60
CA PRO A 11 -8.63 -6.86 -2.51
C PRO A 11 -9.41 -7.81 -1.59
N SER A 12 -9.05 -9.10 -1.55
CA SER A 12 -9.67 -10.09 -0.66
C SER A 12 -9.49 -9.72 0.80
N VAL A 13 -8.26 -9.33 1.19
CA VAL A 13 -7.94 -8.89 2.55
C VAL A 13 -8.73 -7.64 2.94
N ALA A 14 -8.85 -6.67 2.03
CA ALA A 14 -9.70 -5.50 2.27
C ALA A 14 -11.17 -5.89 2.49
N SER A 15 -11.68 -6.83 1.70
CA SER A 15 -13.06 -7.33 1.87
C SER A 15 -13.26 -8.01 3.23
N ASP A 16 -12.29 -8.80 3.68
CA ASP A 16 -12.37 -9.49 4.97
C ASP A 16 -12.31 -8.50 6.14
N ILE A 17 -11.44 -7.48 6.05
CA ILE A 17 -11.38 -6.40 7.03
C ILE A 17 -12.72 -5.63 7.06
N ALA A 18 -13.30 -5.28 5.91
CA ALA A 18 -14.57 -4.59 5.84
C ALA A 18 -15.70 -5.38 6.50
N LYS A 19 -15.76 -6.69 6.26
CA LYS A 19 -16.75 -7.60 6.87
C LYS A 19 -16.55 -7.70 8.37
N ALA A 20 -15.32 -7.90 8.84
CA ALA A 20 -15.00 -8.09 10.25
C ALA A 20 -15.29 -6.84 11.09
N LEU A 21 -14.98 -5.66 10.58
CA LEU A 21 -15.20 -4.40 11.27
C LEU A 21 -16.65 -3.91 11.14
N GLY A 22 -17.34 -4.26 10.06
CA GLY A 22 -18.72 -3.83 9.78
C GLY A 22 -18.87 -2.34 9.49
N GLY A 23 -20.07 -1.92 9.09
CA GLY A 23 -20.40 -0.52 8.87
C GLY A 23 -19.80 0.12 7.61
N PHE A 24 -19.21 -0.67 6.74
CA PHE A 24 -18.65 -0.20 5.46
C PHE A 24 -19.67 -0.27 4.33
N VAL A 25 -19.69 0.77 3.51
CA VAL A 25 -20.39 0.80 2.22
C VAL A 25 -19.36 0.60 1.13
N LYS A 26 -19.60 -0.37 0.24
CA LYS A 26 -18.74 -0.60 -0.92
C LYS A 26 -18.96 0.51 -1.94
N LYS A 27 -17.88 1.14 -2.35
CA LYS A 27 -17.76 2.03 -3.50
C LYS A 27 -17.04 1.28 -4.63
N ASP A 28 -16.89 1.89 -5.79
CA ASP A 28 -16.26 1.23 -6.95
C ASP A 28 -14.86 0.68 -6.62
N ASP A 29 -14.01 1.52 -6.02
CA ASP A 29 -12.59 1.23 -5.80
C ASP A 29 -12.19 1.03 -4.34
N PHE A 30 -13.10 1.27 -3.39
CA PHE A 30 -12.81 1.22 -1.95
C PHE A 30 -14.08 0.97 -1.13
N PHE A 31 -13.88 0.69 0.14
CA PHE A 31 -14.95 0.62 1.13
C PHE A 31 -14.88 1.87 2.01
N GLU A 32 -16.02 2.41 2.39
CA GLU A 32 -16.07 3.62 3.20
C GLU A 32 -17.04 3.49 4.37
N SER A 33 -16.61 3.97 5.52
CA SER A 33 -17.40 4.10 6.74
C SER A 33 -17.29 5.53 7.29
N PRO A 34 -18.01 5.89 8.34
CA PRO A 34 -17.86 7.21 8.97
C PRO A 34 -16.42 7.49 9.44
N GLN A 35 -15.67 6.48 9.88
CA GLN A 35 -14.34 6.61 10.48
C GLN A 35 -13.20 6.16 9.57
N TYR A 36 -13.49 5.34 8.56
CA TYR A 36 -12.45 4.70 7.75
C TYR A 36 -12.73 4.78 6.27
N VAL A 37 -11.67 4.89 5.50
CA VAL A 37 -11.61 4.53 4.08
C VAL A 37 -10.72 3.31 3.99
N LEU A 38 -11.15 2.27 3.30
CA LEU A 38 -10.41 1.02 3.17
C LEU A 38 -10.23 0.68 1.71
N SER A 39 -9.01 0.54 1.29
CA SER A 39 -8.63 0.15 -0.05
C SER A 39 -7.48 -0.87 -0.03
N SER A 40 -7.08 -1.33 -1.18
CA SER A 40 -6.00 -2.31 -1.28
C SER A 40 -5.08 -2.02 -2.46
N ALA A 41 -3.85 -2.48 -2.35
CA ALA A 41 -3.00 -2.75 -3.49
C ALA A 41 -3.49 -4.03 -4.22
N VAL A 42 -2.75 -4.45 -5.22
CA VAL A 42 -2.89 -5.74 -5.93
C VAL A 42 -1.51 -6.43 -5.98
N GLY A 43 -0.79 -6.40 -4.88
CA GLY A 43 0.63 -6.69 -4.81
C GLY A 43 1.46 -5.43 -5.10
N HIS A 44 2.64 -5.57 -5.68
CA HIS A 44 3.49 -4.43 -6.00
C HIS A 44 2.85 -3.49 -7.04
N LEU A 45 2.83 -2.19 -6.73
CA LEU A 45 2.34 -1.12 -7.60
C LEU A 45 3.48 -0.28 -8.16
N LEU A 46 4.62 -0.33 -7.52
CA LEU A 46 5.82 0.44 -7.82
C LEU A 46 7.02 -0.51 -7.86
N GLU A 47 7.98 -0.19 -8.70
CA GLU A 47 9.26 -0.86 -8.81
C GLU A 47 10.40 0.15 -8.84
N LEU A 48 11.62 -0.32 -8.58
CA LEU A 48 12.81 0.52 -8.66
C LEU A 48 13.15 0.80 -10.12
N CYS A 49 13.45 2.06 -10.43
CA CYS A 49 14.01 2.44 -11.71
C CYS A 49 15.47 1.99 -11.81
N LEU A 50 15.90 1.59 -13.00
CA LEU A 50 17.31 1.50 -13.30
C LEU A 50 17.88 2.91 -13.42
N PRO A 51 19.10 3.17 -12.86
CA PRO A 51 19.77 4.45 -13.04
C PRO A 51 20.04 4.75 -14.52
N GLU A 52 20.10 6.03 -14.86
CA GLU A 52 20.47 6.46 -16.19
C GLU A 52 21.84 5.87 -16.60
N GLY A 53 21.93 5.39 -17.83
CA GLY A 53 23.14 4.77 -18.38
C GLY A 53 23.32 3.29 -18.07
N VAL A 54 22.42 2.68 -17.27
CA VAL A 54 22.41 1.23 -17.03
C VAL A 54 21.33 0.59 -17.89
N GLU A 55 21.75 -0.06 -18.98
CA GLU A 55 20.84 -0.84 -19.83
C GLU A 55 20.96 -2.32 -19.54
N VAL A 56 19.85 -2.95 -19.14
CA VAL A 56 19.75 -4.40 -18.99
C VAL A 56 18.96 -4.96 -20.17
N LYS A 57 19.67 -5.44 -21.19
CA LYS A 57 19.04 -6.02 -22.39
C LYS A 57 18.31 -7.32 -22.02
N ARG A 58 17.00 -7.36 -22.21
CA ARG A 58 16.14 -8.54 -21.97
C ARG A 58 16.27 -9.16 -20.56
N GLY A 59 16.50 -8.31 -19.54
CA GLY A 59 16.64 -8.77 -18.15
C GLY A 59 17.95 -9.52 -17.85
N LYS A 60 18.94 -9.52 -18.76
CA LYS A 60 20.22 -10.18 -18.56
C LYS A 60 21.24 -9.22 -17.98
N TRP A 61 21.62 -9.45 -16.73
CA TRP A 61 22.69 -8.74 -16.03
C TRP A 61 24.07 -9.29 -16.46
N THR A 62 25.06 -8.40 -16.56
CA THR A 62 26.46 -8.75 -16.77
C THR A 62 27.31 -8.13 -15.68
N PHE A 63 28.49 -8.69 -15.41
CA PHE A 63 29.43 -8.13 -14.42
C PHE A 63 29.84 -6.70 -14.74
N ALA A 64 29.84 -6.30 -16.03
CA ALA A 64 30.18 -4.93 -16.44
C ALA A 64 29.17 -3.89 -15.93
N HIS A 65 27.95 -4.32 -15.58
CA HIS A 65 26.88 -3.43 -15.05
C HIS A 65 26.81 -3.43 -13.53
N LEU A 66 27.65 -4.19 -12.84
CA LEU A 66 27.64 -4.32 -11.39
C LEU A 66 28.89 -3.70 -10.76
N PRO A 67 28.79 -3.10 -9.56
CA PRO A 67 27.57 -2.87 -8.79
C PRO A 67 26.76 -1.68 -9.33
N VAL A 68 25.42 -1.76 -9.21
CA VAL A 68 24.50 -0.65 -9.51
C VAL A 68 24.13 0.02 -8.19
N ILE A 69 24.80 1.11 -7.87
CA ILE A 69 24.60 1.84 -6.60
C ILE A 69 24.30 3.30 -6.95
N PRO A 70 23.04 3.67 -7.25
CA PRO A 70 22.68 5.06 -7.47
C PRO A 70 22.71 5.84 -6.16
N PRO A 71 22.86 7.17 -6.20
CA PRO A 71 22.81 8.02 -5.00
C PRO A 71 21.46 7.91 -4.26
N HIS A 72 20.37 7.61 -4.97
CA HIS A 72 19.06 7.24 -4.42
C HIS A 72 18.34 6.33 -5.40
N PHE A 73 17.40 5.55 -4.88
CA PHE A 73 16.60 4.63 -5.69
C PHE A 73 15.26 5.27 -6.02
N ASP A 74 15.06 5.61 -7.29
CA ASP A 74 13.81 6.13 -7.78
C ASP A 74 12.77 5.05 -7.99
N LEU A 75 11.50 5.41 -7.82
CA LEU A 75 10.37 4.52 -7.97
C LEU A 75 9.56 4.90 -9.22
N GLN A 76 9.19 3.89 -10.00
CA GLN A 76 8.28 4.04 -11.12
C GLN A 76 7.04 3.17 -10.96
N PRO A 77 5.86 3.65 -11.43
CA PRO A 77 4.66 2.82 -11.45
C PRO A 77 4.82 1.60 -12.34
N ILE A 78 4.36 0.45 -11.86
CA ILE A 78 4.21 -0.73 -12.71
C ILE A 78 3.00 -0.49 -13.61
N GLU A 79 3.22 -0.43 -14.93
CA GLU A 79 2.26 0.02 -15.93
C GLU A 79 0.89 -0.67 -15.81
N LYS A 80 0.87 -2.00 -15.73
CA LYS A 80 -0.37 -2.79 -15.59
C LYS A 80 -1.17 -2.48 -14.33
N ASN A 81 -0.54 -1.90 -13.29
CA ASN A 81 -1.14 -1.60 -11.99
C ASN A 81 -1.34 -0.09 -11.77
N ALA A 82 -1.04 0.75 -12.76
CA ALA A 82 -1.07 2.22 -12.65
C ALA A 82 -2.47 2.74 -12.25
N ALA A 83 -3.54 2.16 -12.77
CA ALA A 83 -4.90 2.54 -12.40
C ALA A 83 -5.15 2.35 -10.89
N ARG A 84 -4.70 1.23 -10.34
CA ARG A 84 -4.85 0.93 -8.91
C ARG A 84 -4.00 1.85 -8.03
N LEU A 85 -2.78 2.14 -8.47
CA LEU A 85 -1.93 3.11 -7.80
C LEU A 85 -2.62 4.48 -7.74
N ASN A 86 -3.20 4.95 -8.84
CA ASN A 86 -3.90 6.23 -8.90
C ASN A 86 -5.11 6.31 -7.94
N VAL A 87 -5.83 5.21 -7.75
CA VAL A 87 -6.90 5.13 -6.74
C VAL A 87 -6.35 5.37 -5.34
N LEU A 88 -5.26 4.70 -4.97
CA LEU A 88 -4.63 4.87 -3.66
C LEU A 88 -4.04 6.27 -3.47
N LEU A 89 -3.39 6.82 -4.50
CA LEU A 89 -2.85 8.20 -4.44
C LEU A 89 -3.96 9.24 -4.23
N ARG A 90 -5.10 9.07 -4.90
CA ARG A 90 -6.28 9.94 -4.68
C ARG A 90 -6.82 9.79 -3.27
N ALA A 91 -6.92 8.56 -2.76
CA ALA A 91 -7.40 8.29 -1.40
C ALA A 91 -6.47 8.91 -0.34
N ILE A 92 -5.15 8.79 -0.50
CA ILE A 92 -4.14 9.39 0.42
C ILE A 92 -4.26 10.93 0.43
N LYS A 93 -4.53 11.55 -0.72
CA LYS A 93 -4.64 13.00 -0.86
C LYS A 93 -6.00 13.59 -0.46
N ARG A 94 -6.94 12.77 -0.02
CA ARG A 94 -8.24 13.25 0.47
C ARG A 94 -8.05 14.15 1.69
N LYS A 95 -8.76 15.27 1.71
CA LYS A 95 -8.70 16.24 2.82
C LYS A 95 -9.27 15.71 4.14
N ASP A 96 -10.16 14.72 4.05
CA ASP A 96 -10.77 14.06 5.19
C ASP A 96 -9.98 12.85 5.72
N VAL A 97 -8.81 12.54 5.11
CA VAL A 97 -7.91 11.47 5.56
C VAL A 97 -6.75 12.10 6.34
N ASP A 98 -6.75 11.87 7.64
CA ASP A 98 -5.76 12.44 8.56
C ASP A 98 -4.66 11.46 8.99
N ARG A 99 -4.83 10.17 8.78
CA ARG A 99 -3.84 9.13 9.10
C ARG A 99 -3.93 7.93 8.16
N LEU A 100 -2.85 7.18 8.08
CA LEU A 100 -2.73 5.97 7.27
C LEU A 100 -2.58 4.76 8.18
N ILE A 101 -3.25 3.66 7.85
CA ILE A 101 -3.12 2.38 8.54
C ILE A 101 -2.57 1.35 7.56
N ASN A 102 -1.38 0.84 7.85
CA ASN A 102 -0.77 -0.23 7.11
C ASN A 102 -1.39 -1.57 7.52
N ALA A 103 -2.20 -2.14 6.66
CA ALA A 103 -2.81 -3.46 6.81
C ALA A 103 -2.28 -4.48 5.78
N CYS A 104 -1.12 -4.18 5.18
CA CYS A 104 -0.38 -5.17 4.38
C CYS A 104 0.22 -6.23 5.29
N ASP A 105 0.60 -7.38 4.73
CA ASP A 105 1.20 -8.47 5.51
C ASP A 105 2.43 -7.99 6.31
N ALA A 106 2.57 -8.51 7.52
CA ALA A 106 3.66 -8.16 8.43
C ALA A 106 4.98 -8.85 8.06
N GLY A 107 5.31 -8.84 6.80
CA GLY A 107 6.55 -9.37 6.23
C GLY A 107 7.28 -8.32 5.40
N ARG A 108 8.47 -8.68 4.94
CA ARG A 108 9.30 -7.78 4.10
C ARG A 108 8.54 -7.26 2.88
N GLU A 109 7.85 -8.13 2.16
CA GLU A 109 7.12 -7.76 0.94
C GLU A 109 5.95 -6.81 1.22
N GLY A 110 5.11 -7.13 2.19
CA GLY A 110 3.95 -6.30 2.54
C GLY A 110 4.37 -4.92 3.05
N GLU A 111 5.42 -4.85 3.88
CA GLU A 111 5.97 -3.58 4.35
C GLU A 111 6.54 -2.76 3.19
N LEU A 112 7.26 -3.39 2.26
CA LEU A 112 7.84 -2.74 1.09
C LEU A 112 6.76 -2.14 0.18
N ILE A 113 5.70 -2.90 -0.12
CA ILE A 113 4.55 -2.43 -0.92
C ILE A 113 3.98 -1.15 -0.31
N PHE A 114 3.69 -1.15 0.99
CA PHE A 114 3.14 0.00 1.67
C PHE A 114 4.09 1.21 1.66
N ARG A 115 5.36 0.99 1.99
CA ARG A 115 6.37 2.07 2.06
C ARG A 115 6.60 2.73 0.72
N TYR A 116 6.64 1.96 -0.36
CA TYR A 116 6.77 2.52 -1.71
C TYR A 116 5.58 3.41 -2.09
N ILE A 117 4.36 3.00 -1.75
CA ILE A 117 3.16 3.81 -1.99
C ILE A 117 3.23 5.13 -1.22
N VAL A 118 3.57 5.08 0.07
CA VAL A 118 3.69 6.27 0.93
C VAL A 118 4.79 7.22 0.44
N GLN A 119 5.94 6.68 0.06
CA GLN A 119 7.08 7.44 -0.47
C GLN A 119 6.70 8.12 -1.80
N HIS A 120 6.11 7.38 -2.72
CA HIS A 120 5.69 7.91 -4.02
C HIS A 120 4.58 8.97 -3.89
N ALA A 121 3.63 8.76 -2.96
CA ALA A 121 2.59 9.72 -2.64
C ALA A 121 3.11 10.99 -1.94
N LYS A 122 4.33 10.95 -1.39
CA LYS A 122 4.90 11.97 -0.49
C LYS A 122 3.96 12.26 0.68
N ALA A 123 3.36 11.19 1.23
CA ALA A 123 2.39 11.28 2.31
C ALA A 123 3.06 11.78 3.60
N LYS A 124 2.39 12.68 4.30
CA LYS A 124 2.87 13.29 5.56
C LYS A 124 2.04 12.87 6.76
N GLN A 125 0.95 12.16 6.53
CA GLN A 125 0.06 11.70 7.60
C GLN A 125 0.79 10.69 8.50
N PRO A 126 0.47 10.65 9.80
CA PRO A 126 0.97 9.64 10.69
C PRO A 126 0.54 8.25 10.22
N ILE A 127 1.44 7.29 10.40
CA ILE A 127 1.25 5.90 9.97
C ILE A 127 1.09 5.04 11.21
N GLN A 128 0.04 4.24 11.22
CA GLN A 128 -0.22 3.20 12.22
C GLN A 128 -0.12 1.83 11.55
N ARG A 129 0.10 0.79 12.32
CA ARG A 129 0.19 -0.59 11.84
C ARG A 129 -0.97 -1.42 12.37
N LEU A 130 -1.76 -2.01 11.50
CA LEU A 130 -2.70 -3.06 11.86
C LEU A 130 -1.94 -4.39 11.89
N TRP A 131 -1.66 -4.88 13.09
CA TRP A 131 -0.91 -6.12 13.29
C TRP A 131 -1.87 -7.29 13.38
N LEU A 132 -1.86 -8.15 12.36
CA LEU A 132 -2.73 -9.31 12.29
C LEU A 132 -1.91 -10.60 12.31
N GLN A 133 -2.26 -11.51 13.23
CA GLN A 133 -1.70 -12.87 13.28
C GLN A 133 -2.54 -13.87 12.48
N SER A 134 -3.80 -13.56 12.25
CA SER A 134 -4.71 -14.32 11.40
C SER A 134 -5.78 -13.43 10.79
N MET A 135 -6.49 -13.93 9.77
CA MET A 135 -7.55 -13.22 9.07
C MET A 135 -8.95 -13.55 9.58
N THR A 136 -9.05 -14.16 10.78
CA THR A 136 -10.36 -14.39 11.40
C THR A 136 -11.00 -13.05 11.82
N PRO A 137 -12.33 -12.92 11.79
CA PRO A 137 -13.01 -11.70 12.23
C PRO A 137 -12.58 -11.24 13.63
N THR A 138 -12.45 -12.19 14.55
CA THR A 138 -12.01 -11.90 15.93
C THR A 138 -10.60 -11.34 15.97
N ALA A 139 -9.63 -11.91 15.21
CA ALA A 139 -8.26 -11.42 15.16
C ALA A 139 -8.19 -10.00 14.57
N ILE A 140 -8.99 -9.71 13.55
CA ILE A 140 -9.08 -8.38 12.94
C ILE A 140 -9.62 -7.35 13.94
N GLN A 141 -10.65 -7.70 14.70
CA GLN A 141 -11.21 -6.83 15.74
C GLN A 141 -10.21 -6.55 16.87
N ILE A 142 -9.47 -7.57 17.31
CA ILE A 142 -8.39 -7.44 18.30
C ILE A 142 -7.27 -6.55 17.73
N GLY A 143 -6.82 -6.80 16.52
CA GLY A 143 -5.78 -6.00 15.86
C GLY A 143 -6.17 -4.54 15.75
N ARG A 144 -7.44 -4.23 15.45
CA ARG A 144 -7.95 -2.85 15.43
C ARG A 144 -7.83 -2.15 16.79
N ALA A 145 -8.02 -2.85 17.89
CA ALA A 145 -7.94 -2.27 19.22
C ALA A 145 -6.51 -1.79 19.59
N HIS A 146 -5.50 -2.24 18.85
CA HIS A 146 -4.09 -1.92 19.07
C HIS A 146 -3.50 -0.97 18.01
N VAL A 147 -4.32 -0.37 17.16
CA VAL A 147 -3.89 0.57 16.10
C VAL A 147 -3.76 2.00 16.63
#